data_cfac8ada881e1635e878b283f8978c20
#
_entry.id   cfac8ada881e1635e878b283f8978c20
#
_cell.length_a   1.000
_cell.length_b   1.000
_cell.length_c   1.000
_cell.angle_alpha   90.00
_cell.angle_beta   90.00
_cell.angle_gamma   90.00
#
_symmetry.space_group_name_H-M   'P 1'
#
loop_
_entity.id
_entity.type
_entity.pdbx_description
1 polymer ?
#
loop_
_entity_poly.entity_id
_entity_poly.type
_entity_poly.pdbx_seq_one_letter_code
_entity_poly.pdbx_strand_id
1 'polypeptide(L)'
;MEALITRTEGLIFVILIMVAFALWLQRFKAFKSLGPVLTVVVLGIILSNTHVVPISHDFYSALSTYCVTPAISICLLSMNMRELKKLNREPVIALVSAIFSVCFIAIILGLFFAPRITEGWKCAGMFVGTYTGGTPNLTAIATGLDCSRETLAAANAADYVVSTPLMVFLFAAPAILKASKRWNKLWPYQFTKEELDDGEDEPLMSDKRWSIRDIAWLLTIGFGVSFVCTVIAQSIFPDTFWKAGRLLILTTVSIGLAQLKPVQKLRGNLDLGLFISLTFLATIGFAVDLQQFIGSALMMT
;
A
#
# COMPACT_ATOMS: atom_id res chain seq x y z
N MET A 1 26.87 11.08 9.11
CA MET A 1 27.12 10.28 10.34
C MET A 1 26.80 8.84 10.03
N GLU A 2 27.58 7.88 10.55
CA GLU A 2 27.26 6.47 10.40
C GLU A 2 26.04 6.14 11.26
N ALA A 3 25.16 5.27 10.75
CA ALA A 3 23.97 4.84 11.48
C ALA A 3 24.37 3.99 12.70
N LEU A 4 23.59 4.12 13.78
CA LEU A 4 23.85 3.42 15.04
C LEU A 4 23.70 1.89 14.90
N ILE A 5 22.71 1.44 14.11
CA ILE A 5 22.37 0.03 13.91
C ILE A 5 22.53 -0.29 12.42
N THR A 6 23.58 -1.05 12.10
CA THR A 6 23.90 -1.45 10.72
C THR A 6 23.83 -2.98 10.52
N ARG A 7 23.85 -3.76 11.61
CA ARG A 7 23.75 -5.23 11.54
C ARG A 7 22.33 -5.68 11.16
N THR A 8 22.22 -6.66 10.29
CA THR A 8 20.94 -7.18 9.80
C THR A 8 20.00 -7.61 10.92
N GLU A 9 20.51 -8.28 11.97
CA GLU A 9 19.71 -8.72 13.12
C GLU A 9 19.12 -7.50 13.87
N GLY A 10 19.91 -6.45 14.02
CA GLY A 10 19.48 -5.21 14.66
C GLY A 10 18.41 -4.50 13.81
N LEU A 11 18.54 -4.51 12.49
CA LEU A 11 17.56 -3.93 11.57
C LEU A 11 16.22 -4.70 11.61
N ILE A 12 16.27 -6.04 11.65
CA ILE A 12 15.07 -6.87 11.84
C ILE A 12 14.37 -6.51 13.15
N PHE A 13 15.13 -6.41 14.24
CA PHE A 13 14.59 -6.06 15.55
C PHE A 13 13.93 -4.68 15.55
N VAL A 14 14.58 -3.66 14.96
CA VAL A 14 14.02 -2.30 14.83
C VAL A 14 12.73 -2.30 14.01
N ILE A 15 12.69 -3.01 12.88
CA ILE A 15 11.51 -3.11 12.04
C ILE A 15 10.36 -3.75 12.83
N LEU A 16 10.60 -4.85 13.53
CA LEU A 16 9.56 -5.54 14.29
C LEU A 16 9.03 -4.70 15.45
N ILE A 17 9.91 -4.01 16.20
CA ILE A 17 9.49 -3.07 17.24
C ILE A 17 8.67 -1.93 16.62
N MET A 18 9.12 -1.38 15.52
CA MET A 18 8.45 -0.26 14.86
C MET A 18 7.05 -0.66 14.37
N VAL A 19 6.91 -1.84 13.77
CA VAL A 19 5.61 -2.39 13.37
C VAL A 19 4.72 -2.62 14.60
N ALA A 20 5.24 -3.28 15.65
CA ALA A 20 4.49 -3.50 16.89
C ALA A 20 4.04 -2.19 17.55
N PHE A 21 4.92 -1.20 17.57
CA PHE A 21 4.62 0.12 18.12
C PHE A 21 3.58 0.88 17.28
N ALA A 22 3.69 0.82 15.94
CA ALA A 22 2.71 1.40 15.04
C ALA A 22 1.31 0.79 15.23
N LEU A 23 1.24 -0.54 15.40
CA LEU A 23 0.00 -1.25 15.69
C LEU A 23 -0.55 -0.88 17.08
N TRP A 24 0.31 -0.74 18.08
CA TRP A 24 -0.09 -0.29 19.41
C TRP A 24 -0.64 1.15 19.38
N LEU A 25 -0.05 2.05 18.60
CA LEU A 25 -0.50 3.42 18.44
C LEU A 25 -1.93 3.53 17.85
N GLN A 26 -2.42 2.52 17.11
CA GLN A 26 -3.78 2.51 16.60
C GLN A 26 -4.87 2.52 17.69
N ARG A 27 -4.52 2.32 18.97
CA ARG A 27 -5.42 2.50 20.11
C ARG A 27 -5.84 3.96 20.31
N PHE A 28 -5.02 4.90 19.87
CA PHE A 28 -5.30 6.34 19.99
C PHE A 28 -6.04 6.85 18.76
N LYS A 29 -7.10 7.64 18.98
CA LYS A 29 -7.96 8.18 17.90
C LYS A 29 -7.19 8.89 16.78
N ALA A 30 -6.16 9.67 17.11
CA ALA A 30 -5.34 10.36 16.13
C ALA A 30 -4.60 9.40 15.19
N PHE A 31 -3.98 8.34 15.73
CA PHE A 31 -3.26 7.34 14.94
C PHE A 31 -4.20 6.36 14.22
N LYS A 32 -5.38 6.09 14.79
CA LYS A 32 -6.42 5.32 14.11
C LYS A 32 -6.86 5.99 12.81
N SER A 33 -6.93 7.32 12.80
CA SER A 33 -7.25 8.10 11.59
C SER A 33 -6.13 8.07 10.53
N LEU A 34 -4.85 7.99 10.96
CA LEU A 34 -3.69 7.89 10.05
C LEU A 34 -3.50 6.48 9.48
N GLY A 35 -3.99 5.47 10.19
CA GLY A 35 -3.80 4.07 9.85
C GLY A 35 -2.39 3.53 10.14
N PRO A 36 -2.21 2.19 10.18
CA PRO A 36 -0.95 1.57 10.56
C PRO A 36 0.15 1.77 9.51
N VAL A 37 -0.21 1.81 8.23
CA VAL A 37 0.72 1.98 7.10
C VAL A 37 1.46 3.31 7.20
N LEU A 38 0.71 4.40 7.26
CA LEU A 38 1.32 5.74 7.36
C LEU A 38 2.11 5.90 8.66
N THR A 39 1.60 5.34 9.77
CA THR A 39 2.31 5.37 11.06
C THR A 39 3.68 4.70 10.97
N VAL A 40 3.78 3.50 10.38
CA VAL A 40 5.05 2.79 10.20
C VAL A 40 6.01 3.58 9.33
N VAL A 41 5.53 4.15 8.24
CA VAL A 41 6.40 4.90 7.33
C VAL A 41 6.92 6.17 7.98
N VAL A 42 6.08 6.93 8.69
CA VAL A 42 6.52 8.14 9.43
C VAL A 42 7.56 7.77 10.49
N LEU A 43 7.34 6.70 11.24
CA LEU A 43 8.34 6.20 12.20
C LEU A 43 9.66 5.83 11.49
N GLY A 44 9.57 5.21 10.31
CA GLY A 44 10.73 4.88 9.48
C GLY A 44 11.51 6.12 9.07
N ILE A 45 10.83 7.15 8.56
CA ILE A 45 11.43 8.43 8.20
C ILE A 45 12.16 9.05 9.41
N ILE A 46 11.55 9.05 10.59
CA ILE A 46 12.17 9.59 11.80
C ILE A 46 13.44 8.81 12.14
N LEU A 47 13.40 7.47 12.15
CA LEU A 47 14.53 6.64 12.55
C LEU A 47 15.72 6.74 11.58
N SER A 48 15.46 6.85 10.27
CA SER A 48 16.54 7.01 9.27
C SER A 48 17.18 8.41 9.36
N ASN A 49 16.37 9.45 9.47
CA ASN A 49 16.87 10.83 9.52
C ASN A 49 17.49 11.21 10.87
N THR A 50 17.23 10.43 11.93
CA THR A 50 17.96 10.53 13.22
C THR A 50 19.20 9.64 13.27
N HIS A 51 19.60 9.02 12.14
CA HIS A 51 20.74 8.13 12.02
C HIS A 51 20.72 6.90 12.96
N VAL A 52 19.56 6.49 13.43
CA VAL A 52 19.40 5.22 14.18
C VAL A 52 19.58 4.03 13.25
N VAL A 53 19.00 4.10 12.04
CA VAL A 53 19.15 3.10 10.98
C VAL A 53 19.67 3.74 9.69
N PRO A 54 20.38 3.00 8.84
CA PRO A 54 20.87 3.53 7.56
C PRO A 54 19.71 3.78 6.60
N ILE A 55 19.83 4.82 5.79
CA ILE A 55 18.86 5.15 4.72
C ILE A 55 18.84 4.06 3.65
N SER A 56 19.99 3.45 3.35
CA SER A 56 20.13 2.37 2.36
C SER A 56 20.87 1.19 2.95
N HIS A 57 20.33 -0.02 2.75
CA HIS A 57 20.95 -1.27 3.14
C HIS A 57 20.45 -2.40 2.25
N ASP A 58 21.31 -3.39 1.91
CA ASP A 58 20.96 -4.51 1.02
C ASP A 58 19.80 -5.34 1.56
N PHE A 59 19.70 -5.46 2.88
CA PHE A 59 18.61 -6.15 3.55
C PHE A 59 17.23 -5.56 3.21
N TYR A 60 17.11 -4.24 3.04
CA TYR A 60 15.83 -3.60 2.71
C TYR A 60 15.34 -4.01 1.32
N SER A 61 16.26 -4.11 0.37
CA SER A 61 15.92 -4.59 -0.97
C SER A 61 15.54 -6.06 -0.99
N ALA A 62 16.24 -6.89 -0.19
CA ALA A 62 15.87 -8.29 -0.03
C ALA A 62 14.49 -8.44 0.59
N LEU A 63 14.20 -7.69 1.67
CA LEU A 63 12.90 -7.71 2.35
C LEU A 63 11.77 -7.32 1.38
N SER A 64 11.94 -6.25 0.60
CA SER A 64 10.98 -5.83 -0.41
C SER A 64 10.77 -6.93 -1.46
N THR A 65 11.85 -7.52 -1.97
CA THR A 65 11.78 -8.56 -3.01
C THR A 65 11.02 -9.80 -2.55
N TYR A 66 11.24 -10.23 -1.32
CA TYR A 66 10.66 -11.47 -0.81
C TYR A 66 9.32 -11.30 -0.09
N CYS A 67 8.98 -10.10 0.40
CA CYS A 67 7.76 -9.87 1.17
C CYS A 67 6.61 -9.25 0.37
N VAL A 68 6.89 -8.41 -0.65
CA VAL A 68 5.83 -7.68 -1.37
C VAL A 68 4.84 -8.63 -2.03
N THR A 69 5.32 -9.54 -2.86
CA THR A 69 4.42 -10.42 -3.63
C THR A 69 3.67 -11.45 -2.77
N PRO A 70 4.28 -12.12 -1.76
CA PRO A 70 3.53 -12.96 -0.85
C PRO A 70 2.51 -12.17 -0.02
N ALA A 71 2.84 -10.96 0.45
CA ALA A 71 1.90 -10.12 1.19
C ALA A 71 0.66 -9.78 0.36
N ILE A 72 0.85 -9.36 -0.90
CA ILE A 72 -0.24 -9.09 -1.83
C ILE A 72 -1.09 -10.35 -2.03
N SER A 73 -0.46 -11.49 -2.28
CA SER A 73 -1.16 -12.77 -2.46
C SER A 73 -2.02 -13.10 -1.24
N ILE A 74 -1.44 -13.05 -0.03
CA ILE A 74 -2.13 -13.38 1.23
C ILE A 74 -3.32 -12.43 1.47
N CYS A 75 -3.16 -11.12 1.23
CA CYS A 75 -4.25 -10.16 1.33
C CYS A 75 -5.39 -10.51 0.34
N LEU A 76 -5.05 -10.88 -0.89
CA LEU A 76 -6.03 -11.22 -1.92
C LEU A 76 -6.79 -12.53 -1.63
N LEU A 77 -6.23 -13.43 -0.80
CA LEU A 77 -6.94 -14.63 -0.36
C LEU A 77 -8.18 -14.32 0.51
N SER A 78 -8.32 -13.09 1.00
CA SER A 78 -9.53 -12.64 1.71
C SER A 78 -10.68 -12.28 0.78
N MET A 79 -10.44 -12.10 -0.52
CA MET A 79 -11.46 -11.65 -1.46
C MET A 79 -12.52 -12.71 -1.71
N ASN A 80 -13.78 -12.36 -1.41
CA ASN A 80 -14.93 -13.18 -1.73
C ASN A 80 -15.71 -12.58 -2.90
N MET A 81 -15.52 -13.13 -4.09
CA MET A 81 -16.21 -12.67 -5.31
C MET A 81 -17.75 -12.79 -5.25
N ARG A 82 -18.27 -13.64 -4.34
CA ARG A 82 -19.71 -13.77 -4.16
C ARG A 82 -20.29 -12.58 -3.40
N GLU A 83 -19.53 -12.03 -2.46
CA GLU A 83 -19.90 -10.80 -1.73
C GLU A 83 -19.80 -9.58 -2.63
N LEU A 84 -18.77 -9.51 -3.49
CA LEU A 84 -18.65 -8.46 -4.50
C LEU A 84 -19.91 -8.41 -5.42
N LYS A 85 -20.48 -9.55 -5.77
CA LYS A 85 -21.70 -9.60 -6.59
C LYS A 85 -22.95 -9.09 -5.87
N LYS A 86 -22.92 -9.02 -4.54
CA LYS A 86 -24.01 -8.47 -3.72
C LYS A 86 -23.88 -6.97 -3.47
N LEU A 87 -22.71 -6.37 -3.79
CA LEU A 87 -22.51 -4.95 -3.65
C LEU A 87 -23.51 -4.17 -4.51
N ASN A 88 -24.07 -3.12 -3.93
CA ASN A 88 -24.89 -2.16 -4.65
C ASN A 88 -24.09 -1.58 -5.84
N ARG A 89 -24.79 -1.24 -6.92
CA ARG A 89 -24.15 -0.73 -8.14
C ARG A 89 -23.45 0.61 -7.92
N GLU A 90 -23.93 1.42 -6.98
CA GLU A 90 -23.43 2.78 -6.72
C GLU A 90 -21.98 2.82 -6.28
N PRO A 91 -21.49 2.06 -5.27
CA PRO A 91 -20.09 2.00 -4.91
C PRO A 91 -19.20 1.51 -6.05
N VAL A 92 -19.66 0.57 -6.85
CA VAL A 92 -18.91 0.03 -8.00
C VAL A 92 -18.76 1.10 -9.08
N ILE A 93 -19.82 1.84 -9.40
CA ILE A 93 -19.79 2.93 -10.37
C ILE A 93 -18.86 4.05 -9.86
N ALA A 94 -18.95 4.40 -8.58
CA ALA A 94 -18.09 5.40 -7.97
C ALA A 94 -16.60 5.00 -8.04
N LEU A 95 -16.27 3.76 -7.71
CA LEU A 95 -14.91 3.22 -7.81
C LEU A 95 -14.38 3.25 -9.24
N VAL A 96 -15.17 2.75 -10.20
CA VAL A 96 -14.78 2.75 -11.61
C VAL A 96 -14.59 4.19 -12.13
N SER A 97 -15.50 5.11 -11.79
CA SER A 97 -15.37 6.53 -12.16
C SER A 97 -14.13 7.17 -11.56
N ALA A 98 -13.78 6.86 -10.30
CA ALA A 98 -12.58 7.35 -9.64
C ALA A 98 -11.32 6.84 -10.35
N ILE A 99 -11.26 5.55 -10.69
CA ILE A 99 -10.12 4.96 -11.43
C ILE A 99 -9.96 5.66 -12.79
N PHE A 100 -11.03 5.82 -13.56
CA PHE A 100 -10.98 6.53 -14.84
C PHE A 100 -10.51 7.97 -14.69
N SER A 101 -11.01 8.69 -13.69
CA SER A 101 -10.61 10.08 -13.42
C SER A 101 -9.12 10.18 -13.08
N VAL A 102 -8.60 9.30 -12.23
CA VAL A 102 -7.18 9.26 -11.88
C VAL A 102 -6.33 8.95 -13.12
N CYS A 103 -6.70 7.92 -13.90
CA CYS A 103 -5.99 7.58 -15.13
C CYS A 103 -5.98 8.76 -16.12
N PHE A 104 -7.13 9.41 -16.33
CA PHE A 104 -7.25 10.53 -17.25
C PHE A 104 -6.38 11.71 -16.84
N ILE A 105 -6.42 12.09 -15.57
CA ILE A 105 -5.59 13.18 -15.03
C ILE A 105 -4.10 12.81 -15.11
N ALA A 106 -3.74 11.57 -14.78
CA ALA A 106 -2.36 11.10 -14.84
C ALA A 106 -1.80 11.11 -16.27
N ILE A 107 -2.62 10.78 -17.28
CA ILE A 107 -2.22 10.89 -18.69
C ILE A 107 -1.96 12.36 -19.06
N ILE A 108 -2.90 13.27 -18.74
CA ILE A 108 -2.73 14.70 -19.06
C ILE A 108 -1.48 15.26 -18.39
N LEU A 109 -1.34 15.08 -17.08
CA LEU A 109 -0.18 15.59 -16.34
C LEU A 109 1.10 14.88 -16.77
N GLY A 110 1.05 13.57 -17.06
CA GLY A 110 2.17 12.80 -17.57
C GLY A 110 2.69 13.36 -18.91
N LEU A 111 1.82 13.74 -19.84
CA LEU A 111 2.24 14.34 -21.11
C LEU A 111 3.02 15.65 -20.90
N PHE A 112 2.65 16.46 -19.89
CA PHE A 112 3.34 17.71 -19.59
C PHE A 112 4.63 17.56 -18.79
N PHE A 113 4.63 16.67 -17.78
CA PHE A 113 5.70 16.60 -16.80
C PHE A 113 6.68 15.43 -17.04
N ALA A 114 6.24 14.31 -17.63
CA ALA A 114 7.11 13.16 -17.85
C ALA A 114 8.39 13.47 -18.64
N PRO A 115 8.38 14.36 -19.67
CA PRO A 115 9.62 14.71 -20.37
C PRO A 115 10.64 15.49 -19.52
N ARG A 116 10.19 16.06 -18.40
CA ARG A 116 11.01 16.91 -17.50
C ARG A 116 11.53 16.16 -16.27
N ILE A 117 11.04 14.96 -16.03
CA ILE A 117 11.34 14.15 -14.84
C ILE A 117 12.00 12.86 -15.28
N THR A 118 13.10 12.48 -14.63
CA THR A 118 13.73 11.18 -14.85
C THR A 118 12.72 10.06 -14.62
N GLU A 119 12.57 9.14 -15.59
CA GLU A 119 11.56 8.08 -15.55
C GLU A 119 10.12 8.59 -15.33
N GLY A 120 9.79 9.82 -15.75
CA GLY A 120 8.53 10.49 -15.42
C GLY A 120 7.28 9.72 -15.85
N TRP A 121 7.31 8.97 -16.96
CA TRP A 121 6.20 8.11 -17.37
C TRP A 121 5.96 6.95 -16.39
N LYS A 122 7.05 6.40 -15.78
CA LYS A 122 6.94 5.39 -14.73
C LYS A 122 6.35 5.99 -13.46
N CYS A 123 6.77 7.22 -13.11
CA CYS A 123 6.18 7.97 -12.00
C CYS A 123 4.67 8.16 -12.19
N ALA A 124 4.22 8.56 -13.39
CA ALA A 124 2.79 8.70 -13.68
C ALA A 124 2.04 7.38 -13.46
N GLY A 125 2.58 6.26 -13.90
CA GLY A 125 2.03 4.92 -13.64
C GLY A 125 1.98 4.58 -12.16
N MET A 126 3.06 4.86 -11.41
CA MET A 126 3.12 4.64 -9.97
C MET A 126 2.05 5.43 -9.23
N PHE A 127 1.84 6.70 -9.56
CA PHE A 127 0.81 7.53 -8.94
C PHE A 127 -0.61 7.07 -9.28
N VAL A 128 -0.86 6.57 -10.49
CA VAL A 128 -2.14 5.90 -10.78
C VAL A 128 -2.37 4.75 -9.79
N GLY A 129 -1.36 3.93 -9.55
CA GLY A 129 -1.45 2.83 -8.59
C GLY A 129 -1.72 3.30 -7.17
N THR A 130 -1.02 4.33 -6.71
CA THR A 130 -1.20 4.89 -5.36
C THR A 130 -2.61 5.41 -5.16
N TYR A 131 -3.09 6.26 -6.06
CA TYR A 131 -4.40 6.90 -5.91
C TYR A 131 -5.60 5.98 -6.22
N THR A 132 -5.34 4.78 -6.74
CA THR A 132 -6.39 3.75 -6.94
C THR A 132 -6.35 2.62 -5.92
N GLY A 133 -5.24 2.45 -5.19
CA GLY A 133 -5.10 1.32 -4.26
C GLY A 133 -4.06 1.48 -3.15
N GLY A 134 -3.49 2.68 -2.97
CA GLY A 134 -2.55 3.02 -1.90
C GLY A 134 -1.08 2.68 -2.20
N THR A 135 -0.22 3.04 -1.26
CA THR A 135 1.25 2.91 -1.37
C THR A 135 1.77 1.50 -1.74
N PRO A 136 1.15 0.38 -1.30
CA PRO A 136 1.57 -0.94 -1.77
C PRO A 136 1.49 -1.09 -3.29
N ASN A 137 0.48 -0.48 -3.93
CA ASN A 137 0.33 -0.50 -5.38
C ASN A 137 1.39 0.35 -6.08
N LEU A 138 1.81 1.47 -5.48
CA LEU A 138 2.93 2.26 -6.00
C LEU A 138 4.18 1.38 -6.12
N THR A 139 4.53 0.67 -5.05
CA THR A 139 5.69 -0.23 -5.02
C THR A 139 5.55 -1.40 -6.00
N ALA A 140 4.34 -1.96 -6.10
CA ALA A 140 4.06 -3.04 -7.03
C ALA A 140 4.26 -2.60 -8.49
N ILE A 141 3.72 -1.42 -8.85
CA ILE A 141 3.85 -0.86 -10.20
C ILE A 141 5.31 -0.46 -10.47
N ALA A 142 6.01 0.16 -9.52
CA ALA A 142 7.43 0.46 -9.65
C ALA A 142 8.25 -0.80 -9.95
N THR A 143 7.96 -1.88 -9.24
CA THR A 143 8.59 -3.19 -9.46
C THR A 143 8.25 -3.76 -10.85
N GLY A 144 6.99 -3.64 -11.27
CA GLY A 144 6.54 -4.11 -12.58
C GLY A 144 7.13 -3.33 -13.74
N LEU A 145 7.35 -2.02 -13.57
CA LEU A 145 7.93 -1.13 -14.58
C LEU A 145 9.46 -1.06 -14.52
N ASP A 146 10.09 -1.80 -13.63
CA ASP A 146 11.54 -1.78 -13.39
C ASP A 146 12.06 -0.35 -13.17
N CYS A 147 11.46 0.33 -12.20
CA CYS A 147 11.81 1.69 -11.84
C CYS A 147 13.10 1.72 -11.02
N SER A 148 13.92 2.75 -11.21
CA SER A 148 15.11 2.95 -10.40
C SER A 148 14.76 3.16 -8.91
N ARG A 149 15.66 2.78 -8.01
CA ARG A 149 15.43 2.93 -6.55
C ARG A 149 15.32 4.38 -6.15
N GLU A 150 16.10 5.25 -6.78
CA GLU A 150 16.09 6.69 -6.58
C GLU A 150 14.74 7.27 -6.96
N THR A 151 14.21 6.92 -8.13
CA THR A 151 12.89 7.38 -8.59
C THR A 151 11.78 6.83 -7.70
N LEU A 152 11.86 5.57 -7.27
CA LEU A 152 10.90 4.98 -6.33
C LEU A 152 10.91 5.72 -4.99
N ALA A 153 12.10 6.00 -4.44
CA ALA A 153 12.22 6.72 -3.17
C ALA A 153 11.68 8.16 -3.28
N ALA A 154 12.02 8.87 -4.37
CA ALA A 154 11.51 10.22 -4.64
C ALA A 154 9.99 10.23 -4.81
N ALA A 155 9.42 9.30 -5.57
CA ALA A 155 7.99 9.18 -5.75
C ALA A 155 7.25 8.89 -4.43
N ASN A 156 7.79 7.98 -3.60
CA ASN A 156 7.24 7.73 -2.26
C ASN A 156 7.29 8.97 -1.38
N ALA A 157 8.42 9.68 -1.36
CA ALA A 157 8.55 10.91 -0.57
C ALA A 157 7.52 11.96 -1.02
N ALA A 158 7.38 12.17 -2.32
CA ALA A 158 6.39 13.09 -2.89
C ALA A 158 4.95 12.67 -2.54
N ASP A 159 4.64 11.37 -2.65
CA ASP A 159 3.34 10.83 -2.27
C ASP A 159 3.02 11.14 -0.80
N TYR A 160 3.93 10.90 0.13
CA TYR A 160 3.68 11.19 1.55
C TYR A 160 3.45 12.67 1.83
N VAL A 161 4.20 13.55 1.18
CA VAL A 161 4.03 15.00 1.34
C VAL A 161 2.66 15.48 0.85
N VAL A 162 2.17 14.91 -0.24
CA VAL A 162 0.89 15.27 -0.83
C VAL A 162 -0.27 14.51 -0.22
N SER A 163 -0.12 13.19 -0.04
CA SER A 163 -1.21 12.32 0.41
C SER A 163 -1.57 12.56 1.89
N THR A 164 -0.60 12.91 2.75
CA THR A 164 -0.88 13.13 4.17
C THR A 164 -1.86 14.29 4.42
N PRO A 165 -1.63 15.51 3.88
CA PRO A 165 -2.61 16.59 4.00
C PRO A 165 -3.94 16.27 3.30
N LEU A 166 -3.87 15.60 2.14
CA LEU A 166 -5.06 15.19 1.40
C LEU A 166 -5.92 14.23 2.22
N MET A 167 -5.33 13.24 2.89
CA MET A 167 -6.06 12.29 3.73
C MET A 167 -6.74 13.00 4.91
N VAL A 168 -6.05 13.93 5.58
CA VAL A 168 -6.65 14.75 6.64
C VAL A 168 -7.85 15.53 6.10
N PHE A 169 -7.71 16.14 4.92
CA PHE A 169 -8.80 16.83 4.26
C PHE A 169 -9.97 15.90 3.91
N LEU A 170 -9.70 14.73 3.34
CA LEU A 170 -10.73 13.76 2.96
C LEU A 170 -11.49 13.23 4.19
N PHE A 171 -10.83 13.00 5.33
CA PHE A 171 -11.51 12.62 6.57
C PHE A 171 -12.37 13.75 7.13
N ALA A 172 -11.95 15.00 6.98
CA ALA A 172 -12.72 16.16 7.40
C ALA A 172 -13.85 16.52 6.40
N ALA A 173 -13.70 16.20 5.13
CA ALA A 173 -14.60 16.58 4.05
C ALA A 173 -16.08 16.18 4.31
N PRO A 174 -16.44 14.97 4.77
CA PRO A 174 -17.83 14.63 5.05
C PRO A 174 -18.48 15.55 6.09
N ALA A 175 -17.73 15.90 7.14
CA ALA A 175 -18.22 16.80 8.18
C ALA A 175 -18.39 18.23 7.64
N ILE A 176 -17.43 18.72 6.87
CA ILE A 176 -17.47 20.04 6.21
C ILE A 176 -18.64 20.11 5.22
N LEU A 177 -18.83 19.08 4.42
CA LEU A 177 -19.89 19.02 3.43
C LEU A 177 -21.27 18.97 4.07
N LYS A 178 -21.45 18.16 5.15
CA LYS A 178 -22.71 18.12 5.93
C LYS A 178 -23.06 19.46 6.54
N ALA A 179 -22.07 20.24 6.97
CA ALA A 179 -22.28 21.58 7.54
C ALA A 179 -22.63 22.63 6.47
N SER A 180 -22.35 22.39 5.21
CA SER A 180 -22.53 23.34 4.12
C SER A 180 -23.96 23.34 3.57
N LYS A 181 -24.72 24.42 3.83
CA LYS A 181 -26.09 24.63 3.29
C LYS A 181 -26.12 24.59 1.76
N ARG A 182 -25.05 25.08 1.08
CA ARG A 182 -24.95 25.09 -0.38
C ARG A 182 -24.78 23.68 -0.93
N TRP A 183 -23.95 22.87 -0.29
CA TRP A 183 -23.72 21.47 -0.68
C TRP A 183 -24.99 20.63 -0.51
N ASN A 184 -25.69 20.75 0.63
CA ASN A 184 -26.92 20.02 0.89
C ASN A 184 -28.06 20.37 -0.09
N LYS A 185 -28.01 21.56 -0.71
CA LYS A 185 -28.93 21.96 -1.78
C LYS A 185 -28.57 21.34 -3.13
N LEU A 186 -27.27 21.18 -3.42
CA LEU A 186 -26.77 20.59 -4.67
C LEU A 186 -26.83 19.06 -4.63
N TRP A 187 -26.65 18.48 -3.48
CA TRP A 187 -26.59 17.02 -3.26
C TRP A 187 -27.57 16.62 -2.13
N PRO A 188 -28.84 16.40 -2.47
CA PRO A 188 -29.88 16.08 -1.48
C PRO A 188 -29.81 14.66 -0.90
N TYR A 189 -28.84 13.83 -1.36
CA TYR A 189 -28.68 12.46 -0.89
C TYR A 189 -28.22 12.45 0.58
N GLN A 190 -29.02 11.89 1.45
CA GLN A 190 -28.67 11.66 2.84
C GLN A 190 -28.57 10.15 3.08
N PHE A 191 -27.42 9.70 3.51
CA PHE A 191 -27.27 8.33 3.97
C PHE A 191 -28.20 8.07 5.15
N THR A 192 -28.96 7.01 5.13
CA THR A 192 -29.74 6.56 6.27
C THR A 192 -28.80 6.09 7.39
N LYS A 193 -29.27 6.10 8.64
CA LYS A 193 -28.46 5.58 9.76
C LYS A 193 -28.09 4.12 9.56
N GLU A 194 -28.95 3.32 8.94
CA GLU A 194 -28.73 1.91 8.62
C GLU A 194 -27.62 1.72 7.59
N GLU A 195 -27.53 2.55 6.56
CA GLU A 195 -26.42 2.52 5.57
C GLU A 195 -25.07 2.94 6.15
N LEU A 196 -25.07 3.66 7.28
CA LEU A 196 -23.85 4.04 8.01
C LEU A 196 -23.44 2.99 9.05
N ASP A 197 -24.40 2.22 9.59
CA ASP A 197 -24.16 1.15 10.58
C ASP A 197 -23.79 -0.18 9.93
N ASP A 198 -24.26 -0.46 8.69
CA ASP A 198 -23.87 -1.65 7.91
C ASP A 198 -22.37 -1.66 7.51
N GLY A 199 -21.64 -0.60 7.79
CA GLY A 199 -20.21 -0.46 7.52
C GLY A 199 -19.31 -0.68 8.74
N GLU A 200 -19.78 -1.28 9.83
CA GLU A 200 -18.89 -1.85 10.84
C GLU A 200 -18.26 -3.14 10.30
N ASP A 201 -17.37 -2.97 9.31
CA ASP A 201 -16.35 -3.96 9.04
C ASP A 201 -15.67 -4.30 10.36
N GLU A 202 -15.59 -5.59 10.68
CA GLU A 202 -14.80 -6.04 11.84
C GLU A 202 -13.46 -5.30 11.80
N PRO A 203 -13.13 -4.52 12.82
CA PRO A 203 -11.94 -3.66 12.76
C PRO A 203 -10.74 -4.53 12.40
N LEU A 204 -9.98 -4.12 11.39
CA LEU A 204 -8.64 -4.65 11.13
C LEU A 204 -7.94 -4.74 12.48
N MET A 205 -7.47 -5.93 12.88
CA MET A 205 -6.88 -6.24 14.19
C MET A 205 -7.88 -6.39 15.36
N SER A 206 -9.13 -6.77 15.09
CA SER A 206 -10.00 -7.30 16.15
C SER A 206 -9.42 -8.61 16.72
N ASP A 207 -9.80 -8.95 17.95
CA ASP A 207 -9.39 -10.20 18.63
C ASP A 207 -9.93 -11.45 17.91
N LYS A 208 -9.43 -11.69 16.69
CA LYS A 208 -9.77 -12.88 15.89
C LYS A 208 -8.94 -14.07 16.40
N ARG A 209 -9.59 -15.18 16.69
CA ARG A 209 -8.88 -16.42 17.01
C ARG A 209 -8.39 -17.06 15.72
N TRP A 210 -7.08 -16.99 15.48
CA TRP A 210 -6.41 -17.76 14.43
C TRP A 210 -5.54 -18.83 15.07
N SER A 211 -5.31 -19.89 14.32
CA SER A 211 -4.44 -20.98 14.76
C SER A 211 -3.08 -20.89 14.07
N ILE A 212 -2.05 -21.49 14.67
CA ILE A 212 -0.73 -21.66 14.03
C ILE A 212 -0.89 -22.37 12.67
N ARG A 213 -1.86 -23.27 12.57
CA ARG A 213 -2.19 -23.96 11.32
C ARG A 213 -2.64 -22.98 10.23
N ASP A 214 -3.47 -21.99 10.57
CA ASP A 214 -3.92 -20.97 9.60
C ASP A 214 -2.73 -20.14 9.10
N ILE A 215 -1.86 -19.69 10.01
CA ILE A 215 -0.64 -18.94 9.67
C ILE A 215 0.25 -19.78 8.73
N ALA A 216 0.51 -21.05 9.06
CA ALA A 216 1.36 -21.91 8.26
C ALA A 216 0.81 -22.10 6.83
N TRP A 217 -0.51 -22.34 6.70
CA TRP A 217 -1.13 -22.47 5.38
C TRP A 217 -1.15 -21.17 4.60
N LEU A 218 -1.43 -20.03 5.23
CA LEU A 218 -1.43 -18.73 4.56
C LEU A 218 -0.03 -18.36 4.03
N LEU A 219 1.01 -18.59 4.84
CA LEU A 219 2.39 -18.38 4.40
C LEU A 219 2.76 -19.34 3.26
N THR A 220 2.42 -20.63 3.39
CA THR A 220 2.69 -21.62 2.34
C THR A 220 2.02 -21.25 1.02
N ILE A 221 0.73 -20.86 1.05
CA ILE A 221 -0.01 -20.45 -0.15
C ILE A 221 0.57 -19.14 -0.70
N GLY A 222 0.80 -18.12 0.13
CA GLY A 222 1.31 -16.83 -0.30
C GLY A 222 2.68 -16.91 -0.98
N PHE A 223 3.63 -17.60 -0.32
CA PHE A 223 4.97 -17.80 -0.90
C PHE A 223 4.95 -18.77 -2.09
N GLY A 224 4.13 -19.82 -2.03
CA GLY A 224 3.97 -20.78 -3.12
C GLY A 224 3.40 -20.13 -4.37
N VAL A 225 2.35 -19.33 -4.25
CA VAL A 225 1.77 -18.56 -5.37
C VAL A 225 2.80 -17.58 -5.91
N SER A 226 3.49 -16.86 -5.05
CA SER A 226 4.54 -15.92 -5.48
C SER A 226 5.64 -16.63 -6.28
N PHE A 227 6.11 -17.78 -5.81
CA PHE A 227 7.12 -18.58 -6.52
C PHE A 227 6.62 -19.09 -7.88
N VAL A 228 5.46 -19.76 -7.90
CA VAL A 228 4.89 -20.32 -9.13
C VAL A 228 4.62 -19.23 -10.16
N CYS A 229 4.02 -18.10 -9.74
CA CYS A 229 3.76 -16.98 -10.64
C CYS A 229 5.04 -16.34 -11.18
N THR A 230 6.13 -16.33 -10.40
CA THR A 230 7.43 -15.86 -10.87
C THR A 230 7.97 -16.77 -11.98
N VAL A 231 7.96 -18.08 -11.77
CA VAL A 231 8.43 -19.06 -12.79
C VAL A 231 7.59 -18.97 -14.07
N ILE A 232 6.27 -18.92 -13.94
CA ILE A 232 5.37 -18.79 -15.08
C ILE A 232 5.61 -17.47 -15.83
N ALA A 233 5.72 -16.36 -15.11
CA ALA A 233 5.92 -15.06 -15.74
C ALA A 233 7.23 -14.98 -16.50
N GLN A 234 8.33 -15.50 -15.94
CA GLN A 234 9.62 -15.57 -16.61
C GLN A 234 9.63 -16.48 -17.85
N SER A 235 8.75 -17.49 -17.89
CA SER A 235 8.65 -18.40 -19.04
C SER A 235 7.80 -17.84 -20.18
N ILE A 236 6.83 -16.95 -19.88
CA ILE A 236 5.84 -16.47 -20.85
C ILE A 236 6.16 -15.06 -21.35
N PHE A 237 6.67 -14.18 -20.47
CA PHE A 237 6.88 -12.77 -20.79
C PHE A 237 8.34 -12.46 -21.11
N PRO A 238 8.60 -11.50 -22.03
CA PRO A 238 9.95 -10.99 -22.25
C PRO A 238 10.55 -10.36 -21.01
N ASP A 239 11.88 -10.26 -20.93
CA ASP A 239 12.62 -9.72 -19.80
C ASP A 239 12.17 -8.33 -19.34
N THR A 240 11.66 -7.53 -20.28
CA THR A 240 11.14 -6.17 -20.00
C THR A 240 9.80 -6.16 -19.26
N PHE A 241 8.97 -7.21 -19.41
CA PHE A 241 7.59 -7.24 -18.95
C PHE A 241 7.26 -8.32 -17.91
N TRP A 242 8.19 -9.25 -17.64
CA TRP A 242 7.88 -10.39 -16.76
C TRP A 242 7.48 -9.95 -15.33
N LYS A 243 8.04 -8.83 -14.83
CA LYS A 243 7.69 -8.30 -13.49
C LYS A 243 6.23 -7.85 -13.41
N ALA A 244 5.77 -7.12 -14.43
CA ALA A 244 4.37 -6.71 -14.53
C ALA A 244 3.45 -7.92 -14.78
N GLY A 245 3.85 -8.81 -15.69
CA GLY A 245 3.14 -10.07 -15.96
C GLY A 245 3.00 -10.95 -14.73
N ARG A 246 4.05 -11.05 -13.90
CA ARG A 246 4.02 -11.74 -12.62
C ARG A 246 2.91 -11.21 -11.70
N LEU A 247 2.79 -9.89 -11.56
CA LEU A 247 1.76 -9.29 -10.72
C LEU A 247 0.35 -9.58 -11.21
N LEU A 248 0.12 -9.53 -12.54
CA LEU A 248 -1.17 -9.86 -13.13
C LEU A 248 -1.55 -11.34 -12.89
N ILE A 249 -0.61 -12.25 -13.15
CA ILE A 249 -0.83 -13.69 -12.89
C ILE A 249 -1.08 -13.93 -11.41
N LEU A 250 -0.24 -13.35 -10.54
CA LEU A 250 -0.34 -13.49 -9.08
C LEU A 250 -1.71 -13.01 -8.58
N THR A 251 -2.18 -11.87 -9.04
CA THR A 251 -3.49 -11.32 -8.65
C THR A 251 -4.60 -12.26 -9.09
N THR A 252 -4.58 -12.70 -10.34
CA THR A 252 -5.60 -13.61 -10.90
C THR A 252 -5.61 -14.95 -10.17
N VAL A 253 -4.45 -15.55 -9.94
CA VAL A 253 -4.32 -16.84 -9.25
C VAL A 253 -4.76 -16.72 -7.80
N SER A 254 -4.34 -15.67 -7.09
CA SER A 254 -4.71 -15.45 -5.69
C SER A 254 -6.22 -15.28 -5.52
N ILE A 255 -6.86 -14.47 -6.38
CA ILE A 255 -8.33 -14.31 -6.37
C ILE A 255 -9.03 -15.64 -6.72
N GLY A 256 -8.50 -16.40 -7.67
CA GLY A 256 -9.03 -17.74 -8.00
C GLY A 256 -8.94 -18.70 -6.82
N LEU A 257 -7.80 -18.76 -6.14
CA LEU A 257 -7.61 -19.59 -4.95
C LEU A 257 -8.51 -19.16 -3.78
N ALA A 258 -8.75 -17.85 -3.64
CA ALA A 258 -9.65 -17.30 -2.63
C ALA A 258 -11.09 -17.83 -2.75
N GLN A 259 -11.52 -18.30 -3.94
CA GLN A 259 -12.86 -18.89 -4.14
C GLN A 259 -12.96 -20.34 -3.67
N LEU A 260 -11.85 -20.99 -3.35
CA LEU A 260 -11.84 -22.38 -2.88
C LEU A 260 -12.31 -22.48 -1.42
N LYS A 261 -13.24 -23.37 -1.14
CA LYS A 261 -13.80 -23.60 0.20
C LYS A 261 -12.73 -23.81 1.30
N PRO A 262 -11.63 -24.56 1.07
CA PRO A 262 -10.58 -24.72 2.08
C PRO A 262 -9.88 -23.42 2.41
N VAL A 263 -9.65 -22.56 1.40
CA VAL A 263 -8.95 -21.28 1.57
C VAL A 263 -9.86 -20.26 2.28
N GLN A 264 -11.15 -20.24 1.99
CA GLN A 264 -12.13 -19.38 2.67
C GLN A 264 -12.29 -19.70 4.16
N LYS A 265 -11.90 -20.91 4.62
CA LYS A 265 -11.92 -21.28 6.03
C LYS A 265 -10.71 -20.78 6.81
N LEU A 266 -9.64 -20.37 6.12
CA LEU A 266 -8.45 -19.81 6.76
C LEU A 266 -8.77 -18.44 7.34
N ARG A 267 -8.32 -18.20 8.56
CA ARG A 267 -8.56 -16.93 9.27
C ARG A 267 -7.27 -16.13 9.37
N GLY A 268 -7.41 -14.81 9.44
CA GLY A 268 -6.28 -13.89 9.65
C GLY A 268 -5.48 -13.56 8.38
N ASN A 269 -5.99 -13.86 7.18
CA ASN A 269 -5.34 -13.55 5.91
C ASN A 269 -5.08 -12.04 5.73
N LEU A 270 -6.05 -11.17 5.98
CA LEU A 270 -5.83 -9.71 5.93
C LEU A 270 -4.82 -9.25 6.97
N ASP A 271 -4.93 -9.73 8.21
CA ASP A 271 -4.04 -9.30 9.30
C ASP A 271 -2.60 -9.75 9.05
N LEU A 272 -2.40 -11.01 8.61
CA LEU A 272 -1.08 -11.53 8.28
C LEU A 272 -0.48 -10.84 7.06
N GLY A 273 -1.28 -10.64 6.00
CA GLY A 273 -0.85 -9.93 4.81
C GLY A 273 -0.49 -8.47 5.12
N LEU A 274 -1.28 -7.79 5.97
CA LEU A 274 -0.97 -6.46 6.46
C LEU A 274 0.33 -6.45 7.30
N PHE A 275 0.51 -7.39 8.22
CA PHE A 275 1.72 -7.48 9.03
C PHE A 275 2.97 -7.59 8.16
N ILE A 276 2.97 -8.51 7.17
CA ILE A 276 4.08 -8.64 6.22
C ILE A 276 4.25 -7.36 5.38
N SER A 277 3.14 -6.73 4.98
CA SER A 277 3.20 -5.44 4.27
C SER A 277 3.85 -4.36 5.11
N LEU A 278 3.51 -4.23 6.38
CA LEU A 278 4.09 -3.23 7.28
C LEU A 278 5.60 -3.42 7.45
N THR A 279 6.10 -4.66 7.43
CA THR A 279 7.54 -4.91 7.56
C THR A 279 8.35 -4.36 6.38
N PHE A 280 7.89 -4.53 5.15
CA PHE A 280 8.60 -3.94 4.01
C PHE A 280 8.29 -2.44 3.83
N LEU A 281 7.09 -1.98 4.19
CA LEU A 281 6.75 -0.55 4.16
C LEU A 281 7.60 0.27 5.15
N ALA A 282 8.01 -0.33 6.25
CA ALA A 282 8.99 0.25 7.15
C ALA A 282 10.28 0.65 6.43
N THR A 283 10.77 -0.22 5.55
CA THR A 283 12.00 0.03 4.79
C THR A 283 11.84 1.13 3.74
N ILE A 284 10.63 1.34 3.24
CA ILE A 284 10.32 2.48 2.36
C ILE A 284 10.45 3.79 3.15
N GLY A 285 9.96 3.83 4.41
CA GLY A 285 10.16 4.97 5.29
C GLY A 285 11.65 5.27 5.52
N PHE A 286 12.50 4.25 5.69
CA PHE A 286 13.94 4.44 5.84
C PHE A 286 14.61 5.07 4.61
N ALA A 287 14.12 4.78 3.40
CA ALA A 287 14.69 5.29 2.15
C ALA A 287 14.44 6.80 1.92
N VAL A 288 13.62 7.44 2.74
CA VAL A 288 13.32 8.88 2.62
C VAL A 288 14.37 9.71 3.34
N ASP A 289 15.22 10.40 2.58
CA ASP A 289 16.18 11.39 3.07
C ASP A 289 15.54 12.79 3.03
N LEU A 290 15.18 13.32 4.20
CA LEU A 290 14.56 14.65 4.31
C LEU A 290 15.53 15.77 3.96
N GLN A 291 16.84 15.61 4.20
CA GLN A 291 17.84 16.63 3.88
C GLN A 291 18.00 16.75 2.36
N GLN A 292 18.09 15.63 1.68
CA GLN A 292 18.16 15.59 0.23
C GLN A 292 16.84 16.09 -0.41
N PHE A 293 15.71 15.75 0.18
CA PHE A 293 14.40 16.20 -0.28
C PHE A 293 14.21 17.72 -0.16
N ILE A 294 14.56 18.31 0.99
CA ILE A 294 14.50 19.76 1.22
C ILE A 294 15.51 20.47 0.32
N GLY A 295 16.72 19.94 0.17
CA GLY A 295 17.76 20.50 -0.69
C GLY A 295 17.34 20.54 -2.16
N SER A 296 16.73 19.47 -2.68
CA SER A 296 16.25 19.44 -4.06
C SER A 296 15.01 20.32 -4.27
N ALA A 297 14.12 20.43 -3.29
CA ALA A 297 12.97 21.35 -3.37
C ALA A 297 13.40 22.81 -3.39
N LEU A 298 14.44 23.18 -2.63
CA LEU A 298 15.02 24.54 -2.63
C LEU A 298 15.79 24.88 -3.92
N MET A 299 16.28 23.89 -4.67
CA MET A 299 16.93 24.11 -5.97
C MET A 299 15.93 24.21 -7.13
N MET A 300 14.67 23.84 -6.93
CA MET A 300 13.61 23.92 -7.93
C MET A 300 12.75 25.20 -7.82
N THR A 301 12.98 26.02 -6.80
CA THR A 301 12.40 27.38 -6.63
C THR A 301 13.40 28.43 -7.04
#